data_bac73cf77ab0774ba6dac7e7f78a546e
#
_entry.id   bac73cf77ab0774ba6dac7e7f78a546e
#
_cell.length_a   1.000
_cell.length_b   1.000
_cell.length_c   1.000
_cell.angle_alpha   90.00
_cell.angle_beta   90.00
_cell.angle_gamma   90.00
#
_symmetry.space_group_name_H-M   'P 1'
#
loop_
_entity.id
_entity.type
_entity.pdbx_description
1 polymer ?
#
loop_
_entity_poly.entity_id
_entity_poly.type
_entity_poly.pdbx_seq_one_letter_code
_entity_poly.pdbx_strand_id
1 'polypeptide(L)'
;MAMEKTTGLSRDFIIHPGETLQEFIEDRNMSQKELAIRCGVSEKHVSTVLNGKKDISPSFAKKLEYALGIDEIFWMILQEYYV
;
A
#
# COMPACT_ATOMS: atom_id res chain seq x y z
N MET A 1 -1.51 9.55 30.22
CA MET A 1 -1.57 9.30 29.60
C MET A 1 -1.29 8.96 29.02
N ALA A 2 -1.18 8.93 28.69
CA ALA A 2 -1.09 8.52 27.85
C ALA A 2 -1.25 7.89 27.39
N MET A 3 -1.62 7.48 27.71
CA MET A 3 -1.92 6.72 27.12
C MET A 3 -2.82 6.79 26.67
N GLU A 4 -3.50 7.36 27.13
CA GLU A 4 -4.41 7.49 26.56
C GLU A 4 -4.24 7.54 25.42
N LYS A 5 -3.41 7.83 25.22
CA LYS A 5 -3.07 7.81 24.10
C LYS A 5 -3.10 6.60 23.59
N THR A 6 -3.08 5.78 24.32
CA THR A 6 -3.18 4.54 23.89
C THR A 6 -4.32 4.39 23.17
N THR A 7 -5.18 4.98 23.61
CA THR A 7 -6.33 4.91 22.90
C THR A 7 -5.86 5.34 21.66
N GLY A 8 -4.75 5.78 21.66
CA GLY A 8 -4.30 6.22 20.48
C GLY A 8 -4.48 5.28 19.38
N LEU A 9 -4.81 4.17 19.67
CA LEU A 9 -5.14 3.28 18.63
C LEU A 9 -6.40 3.74 18.01
N SER A 10 -6.57 5.00 17.91
CA SER A 10 -7.70 5.54 17.23
C SER A 10 -7.42 5.33 15.76
N ARG A 11 -8.41 5.57 14.94
CA ARG A 11 -8.24 5.37 13.52
C ARG A 11 -7.18 6.29 12.94
N ASP A 12 -6.70 7.26 13.68
CA ASP A 12 -5.62 8.09 13.16
C ASP A 12 -4.37 7.26 12.92
N PHE A 13 -4.30 6.10 13.55
CA PHE A 13 -3.15 5.22 13.36
C PHE A 13 -3.42 4.12 12.34
N ILE A 14 -4.61 4.12 11.74
CA ILE A 14 -4.92 3.15 10.71
C ILE A 14 -4.51 3.76 9.39
N ILE A 15 -3.47 3.22 8.81
CA ILE A 15 -2.91 3.76 7.59
C ILE A 15 -3.37 2.92 6.41
N HIS A 16 -3.91 3.57 5.39
CA HIS A 16 -4.33 2.87 4.18
C HIS A 16 -3.09 2.27 3.52
N PRO A 17 -3.17 1.00 3.08
CA PRO A 17 -2.01 0.36 2.45
C PRO A 17 -1.42 1.15 1.29
N GLY A 18 -2.21 1.97 0.61
CA GLY A 18 -1.70 2.81 -0.46
C GLY A 18 -0.67 3.81 0.01
N GLU A 19 -0.78 4.28 1.27
CA GLU A 19 0.21 5.22 1.80
C GLU A 19 1.54 4.51 2.00
N THR A 20 1.50 3.27 2.48
CA THR A 20 2.71 2.49 2.65
C THR A 20 3.34 2.23 1.29
N LEU A 21 2.52 1.90 0.30
CA LEU A 21 3.02 1.67 -1.05
C LEU A 21 3.67 2.94 -1.61
N GLN A 22 3.05 4.10 -1.35
CA GLN A 22 3.60 5.37 -1.81
C GLN A 22 4.98 5.58 -1.23
N GLU A 23 5.17 5.29 0.06
CA GLU A 23 6.46 5.44 0.70
C GLU A 23 7.51 4.54 0.08
N PHE A 24 7.13 3.30 -0.24
CA PHE A 24 8.08 2.38 -0.84
C PHE A 24 8.53 2.84 -2.22
N ILE A 25 7.63 3.34 -3.04
CA ILE A 25 8.05 3.76 -4.37
C ILE A 25 8.82 5.07 -4.32
N GLU A 26 8.49 5.96 -3.37
CA GLU A 26 9.26 7.19 -3.21
C GLU A 26 10.67 6.86 -2.75
N ASP A 27 10.79 5.90 -1.85
CA ASP A 27 12.09 5.50 -1.33
C ASP A 27 12.97 4.92 -2.44
N ARG A 28 12.36 4.37 -3.46
CA ARG A 28 13.07 3.78 -4.58
C ARG A 28 13.17 4.73 -5.78
N ASN A 29 12.73 5.96 -5.61
CA ASN A 29 12.70 6.94 -6.69
C ASN A 29 11.92 6.41 -7.89
N MET A 30 10.85 5.69 -7.61
CA MET A 30 10.02 5.08 -8.65
C MET A 30 8.76 5.88 -8.83
N SER A 31 8.38 6.16 -10.07
CA SER A 31 7.15 6.89 -10.35
C SER A 31 5.97 5.92 -10.39
N GLN A 32 4.76 6.47 -10.33
CA GLN A 32 3.55 5.65 -10.48
C GLN A 32 3.54 4.96 -11.83
N LYS A 33 4.02 5.65 -12.86
CA LYS A 33 4.05 5.09 -14.19
C LYS A 33 4.99 3.88 -14.25
N GLU A 34 6.14 4.02 -13.61
CA GLU A 34 7.10 2.93 -13.62
C GLU A 34 6.54 1.73 -12.85
N LEU A 35 5.90 1.98 -11.72
CA LEU A 35 5.30 0.89 -10.95
C LEU A 35 4.23 0.19 -11.78
N ALA A 36 3.41 0.97 -12.48
CA ALA A 36 2.36 0.39 -13.32
C ALA A 36 2.95 -0.52 -14.39
N ILE A 37 4.04 -0.07 -15.00
CA ILE A 37 4.71 -0.88 -16.03
C ILE A 37 5.24 -2.16 -15.43
N ARG A 38 5.88 -2.07 -14.27
CA ARG A 38 6.46 -3.25 -13.63
C ARG A 38 5.39 -4.24 -13.18
N CYS A 39 4.23 -3.73 -12.78
CA CYS A 39 3.13 -4.58 -12.34
C CYS A 39 2.25 -5.05 -13.49
N GLY A 40 2.41 -4.48 -14.66
CA GLY A 40 1.57 -4.85 -15.80
C GLY A 40 0.14 -4.39 -15.63
N VAL A 41 -0.07 -3.24 -14.98
CA VAL A 41 -1.40 -2.67 -14.79
C VAL A 41 -1.40 -1.24 -15.31
N SER A 42 -2.57 -0.62 -15.35
CA SER A 42 -2.65 0.76 -15.82
C SER A 42 -2.13 1.72 -14.74
N GLU A 43 -1.69 2.88 -15.17
CA GLU A 43 -1.27 3.89 -14.23
C GLU A 43 -2.44 4.35 -13.38
N LYS A 44 -3.64 4.35 -13.96
CA LYS A 44 -4.83 4.72 -13.22
C LYS A 44 -5.10 3.75 -12.08
N HIS A 45 -4.85 2.46 -12.32
CA HIS A 45 -5.02 1.45 -11.27
C HIS A 45 -4.09 1.75 -10.10
N VAL A 46 -2.82 2.04 -10.40
CA VAL A 46 -1.85 2.37 -9.37
C VAL A 46 -2.29 3.62 -8.61
N SER A 47 -2.67 4.66 -9.34
CA SER A 47 -3.09 5.91 -8.73
C SER A 47 -4.28 5.71 -7.81
N THR A 48 -5.24 4.90 -8.23
CA THR A 48 -6.45 4.65 -7.44
C THR A 48 -6.11 3.95 -6.13
N VAL A 49 -5.17 2.99 -6.18
CA VAL A 49 -4.73 2.30 -4.97
C VAL A 49 -3.98 3.25 -4.06
N LEU A 50 -3.07 4.05 -4.62
CA LEU A 50 -2.27 4.97 -3.83
C LEU A 50 -3.13 6.02 -3.13
N ASN A 51 -4.24 6.41 -3.76
CA ASN A 51 -5.13 7.40 -3.20
C ASN A 51 -6.14 6.82 -2.21
N GLY A 52 -6.04 5.53 -1.94
CA GLY A 52 -6.91 4.90 -0.96
C GLY A 52 -8.30 4.59 -1.45
N LYS A 53 -8.53 4.71 -2.75
CA LYS A 53 -9.87 4.46 -3.31
C LYS A 53 -10.05 3.05 -3.80
N LYS A 54 -9.01 2.24 -3.75
CA LYS A 54 -9.08 0.85 -4.16
C LYS A 54 -8.16 0.03 -3.27
N ASP A 55 -8.65 -1.12 -2.84
CA ASP A 55 -7.86 -2.00 -1.98
C ASP A 55 -6.80 -2.74 -2.79
N ILE A 56 -5.79 -3.22 -2.09
CA ILE A 56 -4.79 -4.08 -2.71
C ILE A 56 -5.36 -5.49 -2.73
N SER A 57 -5.70 -5.96 -3.94
CA SER A 57 -6.22 -7.30 -4.09
C SER A 57 -5.10 -8.31 -4.01
N PRO A 58 -5.42 -9.60 -3.79
CA PRO A 58 -4.38 -10.64 -3.79
C PRO A 58 -3.59 -10.66 -5.09
N SER A 59 -4.26 -10.42 -6.21
CA SER A 59 -3.59 -10.38 -7.51
C SER A 59 -2.58 -9.24 -7.57
N PHE A 60 -2.97 -8.06 -7.09
CA PHE A 60 -2.08 -6.92 -7.12
C PHE A 60 -0.93 -7.10 -6.12
N ALA A 61 -1.22 -7.72 -4.98
CA ALA A 61 -0.18 -8.00 -3.98
C ALA A 61 0.91 -8.87 -4.59
N LYS A 62 0.53 -9.86 -5.38
CA LYS A 62 1.51 -10.71 -6.02
C LYS A 62 2.33 -9.94 -7.06
N LYS A 63 1.69 -9.02 -7.77
CA LYS A 63 2.40 -8.19 -8.73
C LYS A 63 3.36 -7.24 -8.03
N LEU A 64 2.98 -6.76 -6.86
CA LEU A 64 3.87 -5.90 -6.07
C LEU A 64 5.08 -6.68 -5.58
N GLU A 65 4.90 -7.96 -5.29
CA GLU A 65 6.03 -8.78 -4.88
C GLU A 65 7.06 -8.84 -6.01
N TYR A 66 6.60 -9.05 -7.24
CA TYR A 66 7.50 -9.07 -8.37
C TYR A 66 8.15 -7.71 -8.60
N ALA A 67 7.38 -6.66 -8.48
CA ALA A 67 7.87 -5.32 -8.82
C ALA A 67 8.81 -4.76 -7.76
N LEU A 68 8.55 -5.05 -6.49
CA LEU A 68 9.28 -4.43 -5.39
C LEU A 68 10.08 -5.39 -4.55
N GLY A 69 9.88 -6.69 -4.74
CA GLY A 69 10.59 -7.68 -3.94
C GLY A 69 10.05 -7.82 -2.53
N ILE A 70 8.83 -7.37 -2.30
CA ILE A 70 8.20 -7.43 -0.98
C ILE A 70 7.11 -8.50 -1.04
N ASP A 71 7.21 -9.48 -0.15
CA ASP A 71 6.31 -10.62 -0.13
C ASP A 71 4.84 -10.20 -0.20
N GLU A 72 4.06 -10.91 -1.00
CA GLU A 72 2.65 -10.60 -1.16
C GLU A 72 1.91 -10.65 0.17
N ILE A 73 2.37 -11.49 1.11
CA ILE A 73 1.73 -11.61 2.40
C ILE A 73 1.79 -10.31 3.18
N PHE A 74 2.90 -9.56 3.03
CA PHE A 74 3.04 -8.27 3.69
C PHE A 74 1.88 -7.33 3.29
N TRP A 75 1.58 -7.28 1.97
CA TRP A 75 0.53 -6.40 1.49
C TRP A 75 -0.85 -6.87 1.92
N MET A 76 -1.07 -8.18 1.97
CA MET A 76 -2.36 -8.71 2.38
C MET A 76 -2.60 -8.47 3.87
N ILE A 77 -1.54 -8.55 4.68
CA ILE A 77 -1.67 -8.27 6.11
C ILE A 77 -2.02 -6.81 6.32
N LEU A 78 -1.35 -5.90 5.59
CA LEU A 78 -1.67 -4.48 5.70
C LEU A 78 -3.12 -4.23 5.33
N GLN A 79 -3.59 -4.86 4.25
CA GLN A 79 -4.95 -4.66 3.79
C GLN A 79 -5.95 -5.22 4.79
N GLU A 80 -5.61 -6.34 5.41
CA GLU A 80 -6.50 -6.98 6.36
C GLU A 80 -6.69 -6.12 7.61
N TYR A 81 -5.65 -5.42 8.04
CA TYR A 81 -5.76 -4.57 9.21
C TYR A 81 -6.34 -3.19 8.90
N TYR A 82 -6.50 -2.88 7.63
CA TYR A 82 -7.11 -1.62 7.24
C TYR A 82 -8.62 -1.86 7.07
N VAL A 83 -9.41 -1.22 7.87
CA VAL A 83 -10.86 -1.41 7.81
C VAL A 83 -11.56 -0.09 7.59
#